data_3bceff3d8c885d7afad363d2c1563d4f
#
_entry.id   3bceff3d8c885d7afad363d2c1563d4f
#
_cell.length_a   1.000
_cell.length_b   1.000
_cell.length_c   1.000
_cell.angle_alpha   90.00
_cell.angle_beta   90.00
_cell.angle_gamma   90.00
#
_symmetry.space_group_name_H-M   'P 1'
#
loop_
_entity.id
_entity.type
_entity.pdbx_description
1 polymer ?
#
loop_
_entity_poly.entity_id
_entity_poly.type
_entity_poly.pdbx_seq_one_letter_code
_entity_poly.pdbx_strand_id
1 'polypeptide(L)'
;KRRQVRQWQRELAARDADENPGGLVADLERVQQPLAEIPGELRELHKSGQHHLSRTDADSRFLHSREGFVLGYTVEAAVSEDGLIVAARVTQARQDHASLVPLVDETERRCRRRPQKVLADAGFYSNQNVEAMEERGVELYVPDSVLAREMKQGQRVRGAMRISHPGLQRMRERLRSPSGRRLYERRKGLIEPIFGTLKEHRGMRRFYRRGLAG
;
A
#
# COMPACT_ATOMS: atom_id res chain seq x y z
N LYS A 1 -5.92 -28.97 -14.05
CA LYS A 1 -4.79 -28.97 -15.03
C LYS A 1 -4.06 -30.33 -15.08
N ARG A 2 -3.57 -30.92 -13.97
CA ARG A 2 -2.87 -32.23 -13.99
C ARG A 2 -3.71 -33.38 -14.57
N ARG A 3 -5.04 -33.41 -14.31
CA ARG A 3 -5.96 -34.39 -14.92
C ARG A 3 -6.05 -34.22 -16.43
N GLN A 4 -6.12 -33.01 -16.89
CA GLN A 4 -6.18 -32.63 -18.31
C GLN A 4 -4.91 -33.01 -19.08
N VAL A 5 -3.73 -32.77 -18.48
CA VAL A 5 -2.45 -33.20 -19.06
C VAL A 5 -2.40 -34.73 -19.20
N ARG A 6 -2.82 -35.50 -18.17
CA ARG A 6 -2.87 -36.96 -18.24
C ARG A 6 -3.85 -37.47 -19.30
N GLN A 7 -4.97 -36.76 -19.51
CA GLN A 7 -5.93 -37.09 -20.55
C GLN A 7 -5.29 -36.89 -21.92
N TRP A 8 -4.68 -35.73 -22.17
CA TRP A 8 -4.02 -35.43 -23.44
C TRP A 8 -2.84 -36.37 -23.74
N GLN A 9 -2.09 -36.76 -22.74
CA GLN A 9 -1.02 -37.78 -22.88
C GLN A 9 -1.58 -39.16 -23.30
N ARG A 10 -2.74 -39.56 -22.77
CA ARG A 10 -3.42 -40.78 -23.19
C ARG A 10 -3.96 -40.69 -24.61
N GLU A 11 -4.52 -39.54 -24.97
CA GLU A 11 -5.04 -39.28 -26.31
C GLU A 11 -3.91 -39.28 -27.34
N LEU A 12 -2.75 -38.70 -27.03
CA LEU A 12 -1.55 -38.76 -27.87
C LEU A 12 -1.03 -40.20 -28.06
N ALA A 13 -0.99 -40.96 -26.97
CA ALA A 13 -0.55 -42.35 -27.02
C ALA A 13 -1.49 -43.28 -27.78
N ALA A 14 -2.74 -42.89 -27.95
CA ALA A 14 -3.80 -43.66 -28.65
C ALA A 14 -3.95 -43.27 -30.13
N ARG A 15 -3.26 -42.23 -30.62
CA ARG A 15 -3.31 -41.78 -32.01
C ARG A 15 -2.35 -42.55 -32.89
N ASP A 16 -2.80 -42.89 -34.08
CA ASP A 16 -1.95 -43.49 -35.11
C ASP A 16 -0.96 -42.46 -35.65
N ALA A 17 0.20 -42.93 -36.13
CA ALA A 17 1.32 -42.08 -36.57
C ALA A 17 1.01 -41.16 -37.76
N ASP A 18 -0.10 -41.41 -38.46
CA ASP A 18 -0.51 -40.62 -39.66
C ASP A 18 -1.38 -39.39 -39.31
N GLU A 19 -1.89 -39.25 -38.08
CA GLU A 19 -2.60 -38.03 -37.65
C GLU A 19 -1.63 -37.00 -37.15
N ASN A 20 -1.69 -35.78 -37.69
CA ASN A 20 -0.84 -34.65 -37.26
C ASN A 20 -1.15 -34.25 -35.80
N PRO A 21 -0.34 -34.62 -34.80
CA PRO A 21 -0.55 -34.35 -33.39
C PRO A 21 -0.16 -32.91 -32.97
N GLY A 22 0.23 -32.05 -33.93
CA GLY A 22 0.86 -30.77 -33.63
C GLY A 22 0.04 -29.87 -32.72
N GLY A 23 -1.29 -29.86 -32.88
CA GLY A 23 -2.16 -29.07 -32.00
C GLY A 23 -2.18 -29.57 -30.54
N LEU A 24 -2.25 -30.89 -30.37
CA LEU A 24 -2.29 -31.51 -29.05
C LEU A 24 -0.93 -31.43 -28.32
N VAL A 25 0.18 -31.54 -29.08
CA VAL A 25 1.53 -31.35 -28.54
C VAL A 25 1.70 -29.90 -28.03
N ALA A 26 1.31 -28.91 -28.83
CA ALA A 26 1.37 -27.50 -28.43
C ALA A 26 0.51 -27.21 -27.18
N ASP A 27 -0.67 -27.81 -27.05
CA ASP A 27 -1.51 -27.67 -25.88
C ASP A 27 -0.92 -28.35 -24.64
N LEU A 28 -0.26 -29.50 -24.80
CA LEU A 28 0.48 -30.17 -23.73
C LEU A 28 1.65 -29.30 -23.24
N GLU A 29 2.45 -28.76 -24.12
CA GLU A 29 3.58 -27.89 -23.77
C GLU A 29 3.09 -26.63 -23.04
N ARG A 30 2.02 -25.99 -23.54
CA ARG A 30 1.40 -24.81 -22.93
C ARG A 30 0.97 -25.04 -21.47
N VAL A 31 0.60 -26.27 -21.11
CA VAL A 31 0.12 -26.61 -19.75
C VAL A 31 1.23 -27.21 -18.90
N GLN A 32 2.17 -27.96 -19.49
CA GLN A 32 3.28 -28.60 -18.76
C GLN A 32 4.26 -27.57 -18.20
N GLN A 33 4.66 -26.57 -19.00
CA GLN A 33 5.60 -25.54 -18.57
C GLN A 33 5.13 -24.78 -17.33
N PRO A 34 3.90 -24.20 -17.27
CA PRO A 34 3.39 -23.57 -16.05
C PRO A 34 3.25 -24.51 -14.86
N LEU A 35 3.04 -25.82 -15.09
CA LEU A 35 2.98 -26.82 -14.01
C LEU A 35 4.34 -27.13 -13.41
N ALA A 36 5.40 -27.10 -14.20
CA ALA A 36 6.77 -27.30 -13.75
C ALA A 36 7.27 -26.14 -12.86
N GLU A 37 6.77 -24.94 -13.06
CA GLU A 37 7.12 -23.74 -12.28
C GLU A 37 6.50 -23.73 -10.88
N ILE A 38 5.34 -24.39 -10.68
CA ILE A 38 4.57 -24.36 -9.42
C ILE A 38 5.41 -24.73 -8.18
N PRO A 39 6.27 -25.77 -8.19
CA PRO A 39 7.06 -26.09 -7.00
C PRO A 39 8.05 -25.00 -6.61
N GLY A 40 8.61 -24.28 -7.60
CA GLY A 40 9.46 -23.10 -7.37
C GLY A 40 8.68 -21.96 -6.74
N GLU A 41 7.54 -21.61 -7.32
CA GLU A 41 6.65 -20.58 -6.82
C GLU A 41 6.15 -20.85 -5.40
N LEU A 42 5.84 -22.10 -5.07
CA LEU A 42 5.46 -22.49 -3.71
C LEU A 42 6.61 -22.32 -2.72
N ARG A 43 7.85 -22.62 -3.11
CA ARG A 43 9.03 -22.36 -2.25
C ARG A 43 9.21 -20.86 -2.00
N GLU A 44 9.05 -20.03 -3.01
CA GLU A 44 9.11 -18.57 -2.86
C GLU A 44 8.01 -18.03 -1.93
N LEU A 45 6.78 -18.51 -2.08
CA LEU A 45 5.68 -18.16 -1.17
C LEU A 45 6.01 -18.53 0.28
N HIS A 46 6.53 -19.73 0.52
CA HIS A 46 6.92 -20.16 1.86
C HIS A 46 8.05 -19.32 2.44
N LYS A 47 9.07 -19.00 1.65
CA LYS A 47 10.20 -18.16 2.09
C LYS A 47 9.77 -16.73 2.40
N SER A 48 8.91 -16.16 1.57
CA SER A 48 8.45 -14.77 1.72
C SER A 48 7.38 -14.59 2.80
N GLY A 49 6.79 -15.67 3.33
CA GLY A 49 5.67 -15.63 4.27
C GLY A 49 4.39 -15.02 3.65
N GLN A 50 4.32 -14.95 2.33
CA GLN A 50 3.17 -14.39 1.62
C GLN A 50 2.15 -15.49 1.30
N HIS A 51 0.89 -15.07 1.16
CA HIS A 51 -0.19 -15.98 0.75
C HIS A 51 -0.45 -15.98 -0.77
N HIS A 52 0.15 -15.02 -1.48
CA HIS A 52 -0.06 -14.82 -2.92
C HIS A 52 1.24 -14.39 -3.59
N LEU A 53 1.47 -14.92 -4.79
CA LEU A 53 2.58 -14.54 -5.66
C LEU A 53 2.00 -14.13 -7.02
N SER A 54 2.43 -12.98 -7.52
CA SER A 54 2.14 -12.58 -8.89
C SER A 54 3.20 -13.17 -9.82
N ARG A 55 2.77 -13.91 -10.84
CA ARG A 55 3.70 -14.43 -11.85
C ARG A 55 4.26 -13.37 -12.79
N THR A 56 3.57 -12.24 -12.88
CA THR A 56 3.97 -11.15 -13.79
C THR A 56 4.77 -10.07 -13.09
N ASP A 57 4.64 -9.97 -11.76
CA ASP A 57 5.32 -8.96 -10.94
C ASP A 57 5.44 -9.47 -9.50
N ALA A 58 6.57 -10.12 -9.18
CA ALA A 58 6.83 -10.74 -7.89
C ALA A 58 6.84 -9.74 -6.72
N ASP A 59 7.13 -8.47 -7.00
CA ASP A 59 7.14 -7.40 -6.00
C ASP A 59 5.74 -6.85 -5.70
N SER A 60 4.76 -7.05 -6.59
CA SER A 60 3.40 -6.57 -6.35
C SER A 60 2.73 -7.30 -5.17
N ARG A 61 1.84 -6.61 -4.48
CA ARG A 61 1.11 -7.14 -3.32
C ARG A 61 -0.38 -7.00 -3.53
N PHE A 62 -1.16 -7.90 -2.92
CA PHE A 62 -2.61 -7.76 -2.86
C PHE A 62 -2.97 -6.60 -1.94
N LEU A 63 -3.55 -5.58 -2.53
CA LEU A 63 -4.04 -4.38 -1.87
C LEU A 63 -5.55 -4.36 -1.93
N HIS A 64 -6.20 -3.90 -0.86
CA HIS A 64 -7.64 -3.71 -0.84
C HIS A 64 -7.98 -2.36 -1.49
N SER A 65 -8.81 -2.39 -2.54
CA SER A 65 -9.35 -1.19 -3.19
C SER A 65 -10.87 -1.11 -2.99
N ARG A 66 -11.48 -0.03 -3.46
CA ARG A 66 -12.96 0.09 -3.46
C ARG A 66 -13.65 -0.94 -4.35
N GLU A 67 -12.97 -1.43 -5.36
CA GLU A 67 -13.45 -2.40 -6.35
C GLU A 67 -13.06 -3.85 -6.00
N GLY A 68 -12.46 -4.07 -4.81
CA GLY A 68 -11.98 -5.37 -4.38
C GLY A 68 -10.46 -5.45 -4.24
N PHE A 69 -9.88 -6.63 -4.37
CA PHE A 69 -8.43 -6.82 -4.26
C PHE A 69 -7.76 -6.60 -5.61
N VAL A 70 -6.70 -5.79 -5.61
CA VAL A 70 -5.85 -5.54 -6.76
C VAL A 70 -4.40 -5.87 -6.45
N LEU A 71 -3.65 -6.34 -7.45
CA LEU A 71 -2.21 -6.46 -7.36
C LEU A 71 -1.56 -5.13 -7.71
N GLY A 72 -0.67 -4.65 -6.85
CA GLY A 72 -0.03 -3.36 -7.08
C GLY A 72 0.87 -2.92 -5.94
N TYR A 73 1.08 -1.62 -5.87
CA TYR A 73 1.91 -0.93 -4.89
C TYR A 73 1.12 0.21 -4.25
N THR A 74 1.51 0.59 -3.05
CA THR A 74 1.01 1.80 -2.41
C THR A 74 1.93 2.96 -2.75
N VAL A 75 1.36 4.09 -3.19
CA VAL A 75 2.08 5.35 -3.39
C VAL A 75 1.73 6.29 -2.26
N GLU A 76 2.75 6.78 -1.60
CA GLU A 76 2.65 7.74 -0.52
C GLU A 76 3.37 9.02 -0.92
N ALA A 77 2.81 10.16 -0.56
CA ALA A 77 3.40 11.46 -0.87
C ALA A 77 3.30 12.41 0.31
N ALA A 78 4.34 13.20 0.52
CA ALA A 78 4.32 14.37 1.37
C ALA A 78 4.14 15.62 0.50
N VAL A 79 3.23 16.47 0.93
CA VAL A 79 2.87 17.69 0.22
C VAL A 79 3.08 18.88 1.15
N SER A 80 3.75 19.93 0.65
CA SER A 80 3.92 21.19 1.38
C SER A 80 2.59 21.95 1.49
N GLU A 81 2.55 22.97 2.32
CA GLU A 81 1.38 23.84 2.44
C GLU A 81 1.08 24.64 1.16
N ASP A 82 2.06 24.79 0.27
CA ASP A 82 1.91 25.42 -1.04
C ASP A 82 1.42 24.44 -2.12
N GLY A 83 1.12 23.20 -1.76
CA GLY A 83 0.63 22.18 -2.70
C GLY A 83 1.72 21.50 -3.54
N LEU A 84 3.00 21.61 -3.16
CA LEU A 84 4.10 20.93 -3.87
C LEU A 84 4.36 19.54 -3.27
N ILE A 85 4.54 18.54 -4.12
CA ILE A 85 5.01 17.20 -3.69
C ILE A 85 6.50 17.32 -3.33
N VAL A 86 6.81 17.24 -2.04
CA VAL A 86 8.18 17.36 -1.51
C VAL A 86 8.87 16.02 -1.32
N ALA A 87 8.09 14.96 -1.11
CA ALA A 87 8.60 13.59 -1.10
C ALA A 87 7.53 12.62 -1.63
N ALA A 88 7.97 11.53 -2.24
CA ALA A 88 7.09 10.44 -2.65
C ALA A 88 7.83 9.11 -2.54
N ARG A 89 7.08 8.07 -2.19
CA ARG A 89 7.58 6.70 -2.06
C ARG A 89 6.61 5.72 -2.68
N VAL A 90 7.16 4.67 -3.26
CA VAL A 90 6.40 3.47 -3.67
C VAL A 90 6.74 2.37 -2.68
N THR A 91 5.75 1.70 -2.14
CA THR A 91 5.92 0.67 -1.10
C THR A 91 5.02 -0.53 -1.35
N GLN A 92 5.41 -1.67 -0.80
CA GLN A 92 4.60 -2.89 -0.75
C GLN A 92 3.77 -2.96 0.55
N ALA A 93 3.90 -1.98 1.44
CA ALA A 93 3.22 -1.99 2.72
C ALA A 93 1.70 -1.93 2.54
N ARG A 94 1.01 -2.79 3.28
CA ARG A 94 -0.46 -2.80 3.36
C ARG A 94 -1.00 -1.74 4.32
N GLN A 95 -0.14 -1.24 5.20
CA GLN A 95 -0.49 -0.30 6.27
C GLN A 95 0.44 0.90 6.19
N ASP A 96 -0.13 2.08 6.27
CA ASP A 96 0.56 3.35 6.04
C ASP A 96 1.46 3.77 7.22
N HIS A 97 1.22 3.23 8.43
CA HIS A 97 1.93 3.67 9.63
C HIS A 97 3.46 3.46 9.56
N ALA A 98 3.94 2.41 8.87
CA ALA A 98 5.38 2.17 8.71
C ALA A 98 6.08 3.20 7.83
N SER A 99 5.32 4.00 7.08
CA SER A 99 5.86 4.92 6.08
C SER A 99 6.01 6.36 6.56
N LEU A 100 5.42 6.73 7.71
CA LEU A 100 5.44 8.11 8.19
C LEU A 100 6.88 8.62 8.41
N VAL A 101 7.65 7.90 9.21
CA VAL A 101 9.03 8.28 9.55
C VAL A 101 9.90 8.36 8.29
N PRO A 102 9.94 7.31 7.43
CA PRO A 102 10.71 7.37 6.19
C PRO A 102 10.28 8.50 5.23
N LEU A 103 8.99 8.87 5.21
CA LEU A 103 8.51 9.95 4.35
C LEU A 103 8.94 11.33 4.90
N VAL A 104 8.96 11.48 6.22
CA VAL A 104 9.49 12.70 6.89
C VAL A 104 11.00 12.82 6.67
N ASP A 105 11.74 11.71 6.79
CA ASP A 105 13.19 11.69 6.53
C ASP A 105 13.50 12.07 5.07
N GLU A 106 12.75 11.54 4.12
CA GLU A 106 12.89 11.89 2.71
C GLU A 106 12.55 13.36 2.46
N THR A 107 11.52 13.89 3.14
CA THR A 107 11.16 15.32 3.07
C THR A 107 12.31 16.19 3.59
N GLU A 108 12.86 15.85 4.76
CA GLU A 108 13.99 16.58 5.35
C GLU A 108 15.21 16.56 4.42
N ARG A 109 15.54 15.39 3.86
CA ARG A 109 16.65 15.22 2.92
C ARG A 109 16.50 16.08 1.66
N ARG A 110 15.30 16.10 1.07
CA ARG A 110 15.03 16.84 -0.19
C ARG A 110 14.95 18.34 0.03
N CYS A 111 14.23 18.75 1.07
CA CYS A 111 14.03 20.17 1.38
C CYS A 111 15.18 20.77 2.17
N ARG A 112 16.15 19.96 2.65
CA ARG A 112 17.24 20.38 3.56
C ARG A 112 16.71 21.10 4.81
N ARG A 113 15.50 20.80 5.19
CA ARG A 113 14.79 21.39 6.33
C ARG A 113 13.78 20.40 6.89
N ARG A 114 13.79 20.26 8.22
CA ARG A 114 12.80 19.44 8.92
C ARG A 114 11.43 20.13 8.95
N PRO A 115 10.33 19.42 8.65
CA PRO A 115 9.00 19.98 8.79
C PRO A 115 8.71 20.26 10.28
N GLN A 116 8.13 21.41 10.58
CA GLN A 116 7.70 21.74 11.94
C GLN A 116 6.39 21.03 12.31
N LYS A 117 5.51 20.84 11.34
CA LYS A 117 4.20 20.20 11.50
C LYS A 117 3.96 19.16 10.41
N VAL A 118 3.42 18.03 10.82
CA VAL A 118 3.05 16.95 9.91
C VAL A 118 1.58 16.58 10.14
N LEU A 119 0.80 16.63 9.07
CA LEU A 119 -0.61 16.27 9.06
C LEU A 119 -0.76 14.96 8.29
N ALA A 120 -1.27 13.90 8.93
CA ALA A 120 -1.47 12.62 8.27
C ALA A 120 -2.86 12.04 8.61
N ASP A 121 -3.35 11.10 7.81
CA ASP A 121 -4.61 10.45 8.14
C ASP A 121 -4.44 9.37 9.22
N ALA A 122 -5.55 8.78 9.64
CA ALA A 122 -5.55 7.80 10.73
C ALA A 122 -4.76 6.51 10.40
N GLY A 123 -4.53 6.21 9.13
CA GLY A 123 -3.72 5.06 8.68
C GLY A 123 -2.26 5.16 9.11
N PHE A 124 -1.75 6.39 9.23
CA PHE A 124 -0.38 6.65 9.69
C PHE A 124 -0.21 6.63 11.22
N TYR A 125 -1.31 6.45 11.97
CA TYR A 125 -1.22 6.44 13.41
C TYR A 125 -0.51 5.18 13.93
N SER A 126 0.50 5.39 14.78
CA SER A 126 1.06 4.39 15.70
C SER A 126 1.72 5.11 16.89
N ASN A 127 1.84 4.43 18.03
CA ASN A 127 2.54 5.00 19.19
C ASN A 127 4.00 5.32 18.83
N GLN A 128 4.65 4.43 18.08
CA GLN A 128 6.02 4.61 17.61
C GLN A 128 6.18 5.87 16.75
N ASN A 129 5.21 6.16 15.87
CA ASN A 129 5.24 7.38 15.06
C ASN A 129 5.07 8.64 15.90
N VAL A 130 4.20 8.58 16.93
CA VAL A 130 4.02 9.72 17.85
C VAL A 130 5.32 9.98 18.61
N GLU A 131 5.94 8.94 19.16
CA GLU A 131 7.22 9.03 19.88
C GLU A 131 8.34 9.56 18.96
N ALA A 132 8.50 8.95 17.79
CA ALA A 132 9.53 9.35 16.84
C ALA A 132 9.39 10.80 16.37
N MET A 133 8.19 11.33 16.23
CA MET A 133 7.97 12.73 15.86
C MET A 133 8.22 13.67 17.04
N GLU A 134 7.87 13.29 18.27
CA GLU A 134 8.18 14.07 19.46
C GLU A 134 9.69 14.18 19.70
N GLU A 135 10.42 13.08 19.61
CA GLU A 135 11.89 13.06 19.72
C GLU A 135 12.57 13.99 18.70
N ARG A 136 11.95 14.15 17.53
CA ARG A 136 12.43 15.02 16.46
C ARG A 136 11.98 16.48 16.60
N GLY A 137 11.15 16.78 17.59
CA GLY A 137 10.54 18.09 17.75
C GLY A 137 9.52 18.46 16.67
N VAL A 138 8.91 17.46 16.03
CA VAL A 138 7.90 17.64 14.98
C VAL A 138 6.50 17.55 15.59
N GLU A 139 5.69 18.57 15.39
CA GLU A 139 4.29 18.53 15.80
C GLU A 139 3.47 17.62 14.88
N LEU A 140 3.12 16.43 15.37
CA LEU A 140 2.30 15.47 14.63
C LEU A 140 0.80 15.70 14.87
N TYR A 141 0.02 15.69 13.77
CA TYR A 141 -1.43 15.76 13.73
C TYR A 141 -1.97 14.54 13.00
N VAL A 142 -2.12 13.42 13.70
CA VAL A 142 -2.65 12.17 13.19
C VAL A 142 -3.70 11.64 14.16
N PRO A 143 -4.98 11.53 13.79
CA PRO A 143 -5.98 11.01 14.70
C PRO A 143 -5.83 9.50 14.88
N ASP A 144 -5.89 9.02 16.10
CA ASP A 144 -6.12 7.60 16.35
C ASP A 144 -7.55 7.20 15.93
N SER A 145 -7.84 5.90 15.93
CA SER A 145 -9.14 5.38 15.48
C SER A 145 -10.35 5.94 16.22
N VAL A 146 -10.19 6.26 17.53
CA VAL A 146 -11.26 6.83 18.35
C VAL A 146 -11.48 8.29 17.97
N LEU A 147 -10.41 9.08 17.91
CA LEU A 147 -10.49 10.48 17.55
C LEU A 147 -10.95 10.68 16.11
N ALA A 148 -10.51 9.83 15.18
CA ALA A 148 -10.99 9.85 13.79
C ALA A 148 -12.50 9.62 13.71
N ARG A 149 -13.03 8.72 14.54
CA ARG A 149 -14.48 8.49 14.64
C ARG A 149 -15.21 9.68 15.26
N GLU A 150 -14.67 10.24 16.37
CA GLU A 150 -15.20 11.45 16.99
C GLU A 150 -15.28 12.61 15.98
N MET A 151 -14.22 12.83 15.22
CA MET A 151 -14.16 13.88 14.21
C MET A 151 -15.19 13.67 13.09
N LYS A 152 -15.42 12.43 12.69
CA LYS A 152 -16.40 12.08 11.65
C LYS A 152 -17.84 12.21 12.11
N GLN A 153 -18.13 11.84 13.37
CA GLN A 153 -19.47 11.83 13.94
C GLN A 153 -19.86 13.15 14.60
N GLY A 154 -18.90 14.03 14.87
CA GLY A 154 -19.14 15.30 15.61
C GLY A 154 -19.43 15.13 17.10
N GLN A 155 -19.32 13.91 17.63
CA GLN A 155 -19.63 13.57 19.03
C GLN A 155 -18.50 12.80 19.67
N ARG A 156 -18.26 13.05 20.98
CA ARG A 156 -17.30 12.27 21.75
C ARG A 156 -17.77 10.83 21.93
N VAL A 157 -16.88 9.87 21.62
CA VAL A 157 -17.12 8.44 21.87
C VAL A 157 -16.99 8.18 23.35
N ARG A 158 -18.07 7.70 24.00
CA ARG A 158 -18.05 7.28 25.41
C ARG A 158 -17.25 5.99 25.54
N GLY A 159 -16.49 5.85 26.66
CA GLY A 159 -15.70 4.65 26.95
C GLY A 159 -14.38 4.54 26.17
N ALA A 160 -13.89 5.63 25.63
CA ALA A 160 -12.56 5.66 25.01
C ALA A 160 -11.49 5.22 26.03
N MET A 161 -10.67 4.26 25.62
CA MET A 161 -9.59 3.68 26.42
C MET A 161 -8.71 4.79 27.02
N ARG A 162 -8.37 4.64 28.31
CA ARG A 162 -7.40 5.54 28.97
C ARG A 162 -6.09 5.49 28.21
N ILE A 163 -5.62 6.66 27.80
CA ILE A 163 -4.35 6.79 27.10
C ILE A 163 -3.28 6.92 28.16
N SER A 164 -2.35 5.97 28.17
CA SER A 164 -1.21 5.98 29.06
C SER A 164 -0.03 6.79 28.52
N HIS A 165 0.02 7.03 27.18
CA HIS A 165 1.15 7.67 26.53
C HIS A 165 0.98 9.20 26.51
N PRO A 166 1.89 10.00 27.14
CA PRO A 166 1.75 11.45 27.22
C PRO A 166 1.73 12.16 25.87
N GLY A 167 2.54 11.69 24.91
CA GLY A 167 2.59 12.25 23.57
C GLY A 167 1.27 12.12 22.81
N LEU A 168 0.60 10.97 22.98
CA LEU A 168 -0.71 10.75 22.39
C LEU A 168 -1.77 11.68 23.03
N GLN A 169 -1.68 11.93 24.33
CA GLN A 169 -2.56 12.90 25.00
C GLN A 169 -2.37 14.29 24.41
N ARG A 170 -1.13 14.78 24.31
CA ARG A 170 -0.80 16.08 23.71
C ARG A 170 -1.29 16.19 22.25
N MET A 171 -1.11 15.14 21.45
CA MET A 171 -1.59 15.10 20.07
C MET A 171 -3.13 15.18 20.01
N ARG A 172 -3.85 14.44 20.86
CA ARG A 172 -5.32 14.51 20.95
C ARG A 172 -5.81 15.88 21.38
N GLU A 173 -5.16 16.50 22.37
CA GLU A 173 -5.48 17.86 22.83
C GLU A 173 -5.31 18.87 21.70
N ARG A 174 -4.19 18.78 20.97
CA ARG A 174 -3.97 19.62 19.77
C ARG A 174 -5.07 19.46 18.75
N LEU A 175 -5.41 18.22 18.38
CA LEU A 175 -6.47 17.94 17.38
C LEU A 175 -7.88 18.32 17.86
N ARG A 176 -8.12 18.36 19.16
CA ARG A 176 -9.40 18.81 19.74
C ARG A 176 -9.48 20.32 19.89
N SER A 177 -8.35 21.02 19.87
CA SER A 177 -8.36 22.49 19.90
C SER A 177 -8.97 23.06 18.62
N PRO A 178 -9.66 24.20 18.66
CA PRO A 178 -10.23 24.81 17.47
C PRO A 178 -9.19 25.13 16.39
N SER A 179 -7.99 25.55 16.79
CA SER A 179 -6.89 25.84 15.87
C SER A 179 -6.30 24.58 15.23
N GLY A 180 -6.04 23.53 16.04
CA GLY A 180 -5.52 22.26 15.55
C GLY A 180 -6.50 21.55 14.62
N ARG A 181 -7.81 21.63 14.94
CA ARG A 181 -8.86 21.06 14.08
C ARG A 181 -8.90 21.75 12.71
N ARG A 182 -8.92 23.11 12.69
CA ARG A 182 -8.86 23.87 11.44
C ARG A 182 -7.61 23.55 10.63
N LEU A 183 -6.46 23.44 11.29
CA LEU A 183 -5.22 23.07 10.64
C LEU A 183 -5.32 21.67 10.02
N TYR A 184 -5.81 20.68 10.77
CA TYR A 184 -5.96 19.30 10.29
C TYR A 184 -6.94 19.18 9.11
N GLU A 185 -8.04 19.94 9.12
CA GLU A 185 -9.03 19.96 8.05
C GLU A 185 -8.43 20.43 6.70
N ARG A 186 -7.41 21.31 6.72
CA ARG A 186 -6.69 21.74 5.50
C ARG A 186 -6.02 20.58 4.77
N ARG A 187 -5.66 19.49 5.48
CA ARG A 187 -5.00 18.33 4.90
C ARG A 187 -5.71 17.79 3.65
N LYS A 188 -7.02 17.65 3.72
CA LYS A 188 -7.82 17.14 2.59
C LYS A 188 -7.72 18.04 1.37
N GLY A 189 -7.88 19.34 1.57
CA GLY A 189 -7.78 20.34 0.49
C GLY A 189 -6.39 20.40 -0.16
N LEU A 190 -5.34 19.97 0.53
CA LEU A 190 -3.98 19.94 -0.02
C LEU A 190 -3.69 18.64 -0.77
N ILE A 191 -4.04 17.49 -0.20
CA ILE A 191 -3.59 16.19 -0.73
C ILE A 191 -4.54 15.60 -1.78
N GLU A 192 -5.86 15.76 -1.59
CA GLU A 192 -6.86 15.16 -2.48
C GLU A 192 -6.79 15.69 -3.92
N PRO A 193 -6.66 17.01 -4.17
CA PRO A 193 -6.53 17.53 -5.53
C PRO A 193 -5.29 17.02 -6.26
N ILE A 194 -4.17 16.84 -5.54
CA ILE A 194 -2.93 16.32 -6.12
C ILE A 194 -3.11 14.89 -6.60
N PHE A 195 -3.63 14.01 -5.74
CA PHE A 195 -3.91 12.63 -6.14
C PHE A 195 -5.00 12.55 -7.21
N GLY A 196 -5.99 13.44 -7.18
CA GLY A 196 -6.97 13.59 -8.25
C GLY A 196 -6.31 13.90 -9.58
N THR A 197 -5.47 14.94 -9.63
CA THR A 197 -4.72 15.33 -10.83
C THR A 197 -3.82 14.19 -11.33
N LEU A 198 -3.05 13.53 -10.45
CA LEU A 198 -2.20 12.41 -10.83
C LEU A 198 -3.00 11.27 -11.45
N LYS A 199 -4.12 10.90 -10.86
CA LYS A 199 -4.95 9.78 -11.32
C LYS A 199 -5.75 10.10 -12.59
N GLU A 200 -6.38 11.28 -12.65
CA GLU A 200 -7.31 11.63 -13.73
C GLU A 200 -6.62 12.27 -14.93
N HIS A 201 -5.68 13.20 -14.68
CA HIS A 201 -5.06 13.97 -15.75
C HIS A 201 -3.69 13.44 -16.18
N ARG A 202 -2.99 12.69 -15.31
CA ARG A 202 -1.66 12.13 -15.61
C ARG A 202 -1.68 10.62 -15.85
N GLY A 203 -2.85 9.99 -15.83
CA GLY A 203 -2.99 8.55 -16.09
C GLY A 203 -2.35 7.63 -15.05
N MET A 204 -2.00 8.16 -13.86
CA MET A 204 -1.29 7.41 -12.82
C MET A 204 -2.22 6.51 -11.98
N ARG A 205 -3.29 5.98 -12.58
CA ARG A 205 -4.12 4.94 -11.94
C ARG A 205 -3.49 3.56 -11.99
N ARG A 206 -2.49 3.37 -12.87
CA ARG A 206 -1.78 2.12 -13.07
C ARG A 206 -0.28 2.36 -13.09
N PHE A 207 0.47 1.40 -12.58
CA PHE A 207 1.92 1.36 -12.77
C PHE A 207 2.21 0.80 -14.17
N TYR A 208 3.09 1.47 -14.92
CA TYR A 208 3.52 1.06 -16.26
C TYR A 208 4.79 0.21 -16.23
N ARG A 209 5.46 0.15 -15.09
CA ARG A 209 6.65 -0.68 -14.87
C ARG A 209 6.37 -1.72 -13.80
N ARG A 210 7.10 -2.81 -13.84
CA ARG A 210 7.06 -3.90 -12.88
C ARG A 210 8.28 -3.84 -11.97
N GLY A 211 8.12 -4.37 -10.74
CA GLY A 211 9.16 -4.35 -9.72
C GLY A 211 9.31 -3.00 -9.03
N LEU A 212 9.84 -3.01 -7.80
CA LEU A 212 10.10 -1.80 -7.00
C LEU A 212 11.28 -0.98 -7.53
N ALA A 213 12.18 -1.60 -8.28
CA ALA A 213 13.36 -0.96 -8.87
C ALA A 213 13.10 -0.40 -10.28
N GLY A 214 11.88 -0.56 -10.80
CA GLY A 214 11.48 -0.16 -12.14
C GLY A 214 11.27 1.34 -12.38
#